data_2c73f091699f4b10c607be8d05bbe8e6
#
_entry.id   2c73f091699f4b10c607be8d05bbe8e6
#
_cell.length_a   1.000
_cell.length_b   1.000
_cell.length_c   1.000
_cell.angle_alpha   90.00
_cell.angle_beta   90.00
_cell.angle_gamma   90.00
#
_symmetry.space_group_name_H-M   'P 1'
#
loop_
_entity.id
_entity.type
_entity.pdbx_description
1 polymer ?
#
loop_
_entity_poly.entity_id
_entity_poly.type
_entity_poly.pdbx_seq_one_letter_code
_entity_poly.pdbx_strand_id
1 'polypeptide(L)'
;VYLSPWDAHSPLYHVDREADYNAYYLAQLKEILSNPNYGNAGKFAEVWMDGARGEGAQKVNYEFEKWFETIRDLQGDCLIFSTEGTSIRWIGNERGYAGDPLWQKVNLDKLGTEAELNYLQHGDPSGTIFSIGEADVSIRPGWFYHEDQDPKSLEELVEIYFHSVGRGTPLLLNIPPNQAGLFDAKDIERLYEFATYRNELYKEDLALGAEVSGPALSADFACRHLTDGLETSSWASDADLPIQLELDLGSPKTFDVIELREDLKLGQRIAAFHVQVEVDGVWQEFGRGFTVGQKRLLRGPLVEAQ
;
A
#
# COMPACT_ATOMS: atom_id res chain seq x y z
N VAL A 1 -6.46 13.92 -3.91
CA VAL A 1 -7.25 14.41 -5.07
C VAL A 1 -6.77 13.71 -6.35
N TYR A 2 -7.71 13.28 -7.18
CA TYR A 2 -7.44 12.73 -8.51
C TYR A 2 -7.50 13.86 -9.57
N LEU A 3 -6.46 13.99 -10.36
CA LEU A 3 -6.42 14.87 -11.51
C LEU A 3 -5.56 14.22 -12.61
N SER A 4 -6.22 13.57 -13.59
CA SER A 4 -5.51 12.92 -14.70
C SER A 4 -4.79 13.96 -15.57
N PRO A 5 -3.51 13.71 -15.93
CA PRO A 5 -2.83 14.50 -16.96
C PRO A 5 -3.43 14.35 -18.35
N TRP A 6 -4.18 13.30 -18.62
CA TRP A 6 -4.83 13.07 -19.90
C TRP A 6 -6.25 13.65 -19.91
N ASP A 7 -6.49 14.62 -20.80
CA ASP A 7 -7.81 15.22 -21.03
C ASP A 7 -8.05 15.40 -22.53
N ALA A 8 -8.56 14.36 -23.16
CA ALA A 8 -8.85 14.36 -24.60
C ALA A 8 -9.95 15.36 -25.01
N HIS A 9 -10.77 15.84 -24.06
CA HIS A 9 -11.80 16.84 -24.34
C HIS A 9 -11.26 18.27 -24.35
N SER A 10 -10.11 18.52 -23.74
CA SER A 10 -9.51 19.84 -23.77
C SER A 10 -9.03 20.18 -25.19
N PRO A 11 -9.44 21.33 -25.75
CA PRO A 11 -8.95 21.79 -27.05
C PRO A 11 -7.46 22.15 -27.02
N LEU A 12 -6.86 22.19 -25.82
CA LEU A 12 -5.43 22.40 -25.63
C LEU A 12 -4.63 21.11 -25.67
N TYR A 13 -5.27 19.94 -25.49
CA TYR A 13 -4.59 18.65 -25.50
C TYR A 13 -4.17 18.25 -26.92
N HIS A 14 -3.08 18.83 -27.39
CA HIS A 14 -2.55 18.61 -28.73
C HIS A 14 -1.02 18.73 -28.73
N VAL A 15 -0.33 17.93 -29.54
CA VAL A 15 1.14 17.96 -29.64
C VAL A 15 1.70 19.31 -30.08
N ASP A 16 0.97 20.08 -30.88
CA ASP A 16 1.37 21.43 -31.28
C ASP A 16 1.06 22.51 -30.24
N ARG A 17 0.44 22.13 -29.10
CA ARG A 17 0.00 23.04 -28.03
C ARG A 17 0.46 22.59 -26.65
N GLU A 18 1.54 21.83 -26.57
CA GLU A 18 2.04 21.25 -25.30
C GLU A 18 2.27 22.31 -24.21
N ALA A 19 2.86 23.47 -24.58
CA ALA A 19 3.10 24.54 -23.61
C ALA A 19 1.79 25.13 -23.05
N ASP A 20 0.77 25.32 -23.90
CA ASP A 20 -0.54 25.82 -23.47
C ASP A 20 -1.24 24.81 -22.56
N TYR A 21 -1.18 23.52 -22.92
CA TYR A 21 -1.78 22.46 -22.14
C TYR A 21 -1.11 22.30 -20.77
N ASN A 22 0.22 22.29 -20.73
CA ASN A 22 0.98 22.21 -19.48
C ASN A 22 0.69 23.41 -18.56
N ALA A 23 0.56 24.61 -19.11
CA ALA A 23 0.17 25.79 -18.36
C ALA A 23 -1.27 25.71 -17.82
N TYR A 24 -2.20 25.18 -18.62
CA TYR A 24 -3.59 24.95 -18.22
C TYR A 24 -3.68 23.91 -17.07
N TYR A 25 -3.00 22.78 -17.21
CA TYR A 25 -2.97 21.75 -16.15
C TYR A 25 -2.36 22.30 -14.84
N LEU A 26 -1.26 23.04 -14.94
CA LEU A 26 -0.63 23.70 -13.79
C LEU A 26 -1.59 24.69 -13.11
N ALA A 27 -2.40 25.42 -13.90
CA ALA A 27 -3.39 26.35 -13.35
C ALA A 27 -4.48 25.62 -12.57
N GLN A 28 -4.96 24.47 -13.06
CA GLN A 28 -5.91 23.60 -12.33
C GLN A 28 -5.31 23.07 -11.02
N LEU A 29 -4.07 22.57 -11.05
CA LEU A 29 -3.36 22.15 -9.83
C LEU A 29 -3.32 23.28 -8.79
N LYS A 30 -2.92 24.49 -9.20
CA LYS A 30 -2.86 25.64 -8.31
C LYS A 30 -4.24 26.02 -7.74
N GLU A 31 -5.26 26.05 -8.59
CA GLU A 31 -6.63 26.35 -8.18
C GLU A 31 -7.13 25.37 -7.11
N ILE A 32 -6.96 24.06 -7.34
CA ILE A 32 -7.41 23.03 -6.43
C ILE A 32 -6.61 23.03 -5.13
N LEU A 33 -5.29 23.03 -5.23
CA LEU A 33 -4.40 22.83 -4.09
C LEU A 33 -4.22 24.05 -3.20
N SER A 34 -4.56 25.25 -3.68
CA SER A 34 -4.54 26.48 -2.89
C SER A 34 -5.91 26.86 -2.28
N ASN A 35 -6.97 26.15 -2.63
CA ASN A 35 -8.31 26.49 -2.16
C ASN A 35 -8.59 25.91 -0.76
N PRO A 36 -8.81 26.75 0.26
CA PRO A 36 -9.03 26.28 1.64
C PRO A 36 -10.36 25.53 1.83
N ASN A 37 -11.27 25.57 0.85
CA ASN A 37 -12.57 24.88 0.91
C ASN A 37 -12.51 23.46 0.35
N TYR A 38 -11.40 23.05 -0.26
CA TYR A 38 -11.23 21.73 -0.82
C TYR A 38 -10.44 20.81 0.13
N GLY A 39 -10.55 19.50 -0.07
CA GLY A 39 -9.87 18.51 0.77
C GLY A 39 -10.25 18.64 2.25
N ASN A 40 -9.30 18.42 3.13
CA ASN A 40 -9.45 18.60 4.56
C ASN A 40 -8.93 20.00 4.94
N ALA A 41 -9.79 21.02 4.88
CA ALA A 41 -9.45 22.42 5.13
C ALA A 41 -8.24 22.89 4.30
N GLY A 42 -8.27 22.63 2.99
CA GLY A 42 -7.20 23.00 2.06
C GLY A 42 -6.02 22.02 2.03
N LYS A 43 -6.09 20.91 2.76
CA LYS A 43 -5.03 19.90 2.79
C LYS A 43 -5.44 18.63 2.08
N PHE A 44 -4.49 18.07 1.33
CA PHE A 44 -4.62 16.79 0.63
C PHE A 44 -3.54 15.84 1.12
N ALA A 45 -3.89 14.59 1.39
CA ALA A 45 -2.94 13.54 1.74
C ALA A 45 -2.16 13.10 0.50
N GLU A 46 -2.83 13.13 -0.68
CA GLU A 46 -2.28 12.63 -1.92
C GLU A 46 -2.84 13.38 -3.13
N VAL A 47 -1.98 13.60 -4.14
CA VAL A 47 -2.35 13.99 -5.51
C VAL A 47 -2.13 12.80 -6.43
N TRP A 48 -3.19 12.31 -7.04
CA TRP A 48 -3.20 11.14 -7.90
C TRP A 48 -3.24 11.53 -9.37
N MET A 49 -2.13 11.27 -10.09
CA MET A 49 -1.95 11.57 -11.51
C MET A 49 -1.98 10.28 -12.31
N ASP A 50 -3.13 9.99 -12.92
CA ASP A 50 -3.34 8.79 -13.73
C ASP A 50 -2.42 8.78 -14.95
N GLY A 51 -1.69 7.69 -15.15
CA GLY A 51 -0.86 7.47 -16.33
C GLY A 51 -1.61 6.97 -17.55
N ALA A 52 -2.90 6.58 -17.39
CA ALA A 52 -3.69 6.05 -18.48
C ALA A 52 -3.92 7.08 -19.59
N ARG A 53 -3.90 6.61 -20.83
CA ARG A 53 -4.28 7.37 -22.01
C ARG A 53 -5.16 6.48 -22.90
N GLY A 54 -6.18 7.07 -23.54
CA GLY A 54 -7.03 6.33 -24.48
C GLY A 54 -6.25 5.84 -25.70
N GLU A 55 -6.75 4.78 -26.31
CA GLU A 55 -6.20 4.22 -27.53
C GLU A 55 -6.15 5.31 -28.63
N GLY A 56 -5.01 5.44 -29.32
CA GLY A 56 -4.79 6.45 -30.33
C GLY A 56 -4.62 7.89 -29.81
N ALA A 57 -4.55 8.09 -28.50
CA ALA A 57 -4.32 9.41 -27.91
C ALA A 57 -2.98 10.02 -28.37
N GLN A 58 -2.98 11.33 -28.61
CA GLN A 58 -1.74 12.05 -28.91
C GLN A 58 -0.79 12.00 -27.70
N LYS A 59 0.50 11.87 -27.95
CA LYS A 59 1.54 11.87 -26.91
C LYS A 59 1.98 13.31 -26.64
N VAL A 60 1.23 14.03 -25.81
CA VAL A 60 1.63 15.33 -25.26
C VAL A 60 2.73 15.11 -24.22
N ASN A 61 3.81 15.89 -24.30
CA ASN A 61 4.88 15.87 -23.29
C ASN A 61 4.45 16.68 -22.06
N TYR A 62 4.50 16.05 -20.90
CA TYR A 62 4.08 16.66 -19.64
C TYR A 62 5.27 17.29 -18.90
N GLU A 63 5.05 18.46 -18.28
CA GLU A 63 6.05 19.15 -17.44
C GLU A 63 5.94 18.64 -15.96
N PHE A 64 6.13 17.33 -15.75
CA PHE A 64 5.98 16.70 -14.43
C PHE A 64 6.82 17.36 -13.33
N GLU A 65 8.08 17.68 -13.59
CA GLU A 65 8.94 18.32 -12.58
C GLU A 65 8.30 19.60 -12.02
N LYS A 66 7.81 20.47 -12.89
CA LYS A 66 7.16 21.73 -12.50
C LYS A 66 5.85 21.49 -11.75
N TRP A 67 5.11 20.44 -12.10
CA TRP A 67 3.89 20.07 -11.42
C TRP A 67 4.19 19.53 -10.02
N PHE A 68 5.19 18.65 -9.88
CA PHE A 68 5.62 18.11 -8.59
C PHE A 68 6.17 19.19 -7.66
N GLU A 69 6.98 20.13 -8.16
CA GLU A 69 7.42 21.31 -7.40
C GLU A 69 6.22 22.10 -6.87
N THR A 70 5.24 22.39 -7.76
CA THR A 70 4.02 23.12 -7.37
C THR A 70 3.23 22.38 -6.28
N ILE A 71 3.10 21.06 -6.36
CA ILE A 71 2.41 20.26 -5.33
C ILE A 71 3.16 20.36 -4.01
N ARG A 72 4.49 20.19 -4.00
CA ARG A 72 5.32 20.29 -2.80
C ARG A 72 5.26 21.67 -2.17
N ASP A 73 5.30 22.73 -2.97
CA ASP A 73 5.23 24.12 -2.49
C ASP A 73 3.89 24.45 -1.83
N LEU A 74 2.78 23.93 -2.38
CA LEU A 74 1.43 24.22 -1.89
C LEU A 74 0.97 23.28 -0.78
N GLN A 75 1.44 22.02 -0.78
CA GLN A 75 0.92 20.96 0.06
C GLN A 75 1.98 20.27 0.96
N GLY A 76 3.27 20.66 0.87
CA GLY A 76 4.35 20.14 1.72
C GLY A 76 4.52 18.60 1.57
N ASP A 77 4.18 17.86 2.63
CA ASP A 77 4.36 16.40 2.71
C ASP A 77 3.30 15.58 1.95
N CYS A 78 2.48 16.21 1.11
CA CYS A 78 1.50 15.51 0.29
C CYS A 78 2.17 14.46 -0.59
N LEU A 79 1.64 13.26 -0.57
CA LEU A 79 2.12 12.17 -1.44
C LEU A 79 1.73 12.44 -2.89
N ILE A 80 2.56 11.98 -3.81
CA ILE A 80 2.30 12.11 -5.24
C ILE A 80 2.32 10.71 -5.84
N PHE A 81 1.19 10.31 -6.41
CA PHE A 81 1.07 9.15 -7.28
C PHE A 81 1.30 9.57 -8.74
N SER A 82 2.24 8.97 -9.40
CA SER A 82 2.47 9.18 -10.84
C SER A 82 3.29 8.05 -11.47
N THR A 83 3.36 8.03 -12.80
CA THR A 83 4.25 7.12 -13.54
C THR A 83 5.73 7.49 -13.45
N GLU A 84 6.08 8.68 -13.00
CA GLU A 84 7.42 9.26 -13.12
C GLU A 84 8.28 9.13 -11.84
N GLY A 85 7.98 8.17 -10.97
CA GLY A 85 8.87 7.86 -9.85
C GLY A 85 8.84 8.87 -8.72
N THR A 86 7.68 9.11 -8.20
CA THR A 86 7.42 9.94 -7.03
C THR A 86 7.31 9.09 -5.75
N SER A 87 6.65 9.60 -4.72
CA SER A 87 6.47 8.91 -3.44
C SER A 87 5.70 7.59 -3.58
N ILE A 88 4.76 7.54 -4.51
CA ILE A 88 3.89 6.38 -4.74
C ILE A 88 3.96 5.99 -6.21
N ARG A 89 4.05 4.69 -6.47
CA ARG A 89 3.92 4.08 -7.79
C ARG A 89 2.69 3.21 -7.87
N TRP A 90 2.13 3.04 -9.05
CA TRP A 90 1.11 2.03 -9.29
C TRP A 90 1.67 0.62 -9.10
N ILE A 91 0.88 -0.28 -8.49
CA ILE A 91 1.29 -1.67 -8.27
C ILE A 91 1.22 -2.55 -9.52
N GLY A 92 0.88 -2.00 -10.68
CA GLY A 92 0.87 -2.72 -11.95
C GLY A 92 -0.37 -3.55 -12.26
N ASN A 93 -1.41 -3.45 -11.46
CA ASN A 93 -2.71 -4.09 -11.72
C ASN A 93 -3.84 -3.41 -10.93
N GLU A 94 -5.08 -3.54 -11.43
CA GLU A 94 -6.31 -3.00 -10.83
C GLU A 94 -7.11 -4.06 -10.05
N ARG A 95 -6.42 -5.10 -9.56
CA ARG A 95 -7.05 -6.16 -8.76
C ARG A 95 -6.90 -5.96 -7.26
N GLY A 96 -6.13 -4.94 -6.87
CA GLY A 96 -5.80 -4.68 -5.48
C GLY A 96 -4.74 -5.65 -4.91
N TYR A 97 -3.89 -6.25 -5.76
CA TYR A 97 -2.93 -7.28 -5.35
C TYR A 97 -1.49 -6.83 -5.56
N ALA A 98 -0.76 -6.71 -4.48
CA ALA A 98 0.69 -6.51 -4.50
C ALA A 98 1.44 -7.80 -4.84
N GLY A 99 2.67 -7.68 -5.31
CA GLY A 99 3.57 -8.81 -5.56
C GLY A 99 3.97 -9.56 -4.28
N ASP A 100 4.54 -10.72 -4.47
CA ASP A 100 5.18 -11.51 -3.43
C ASP A 100 6.41 -12.22 -4.03
N PRO A 101 7.65 -11.73 -3.79
CA PRO A 101 8.05 -10.62 -2.90
C PRO A 101 7.55 -9.24 -3.32
N LEU A 102 7.55 -8.30 -2.37
CA LEU A 102 7.33 -6.88 -2.64
C LEU A 102 8.44 -6.05 -2.03
N TRP A 103 9.16 -5.29 -2.86
CA TRP A 103 10.13 -4.29 -2.45
C TRP A 103 9.60 -2.88 -2.71
N GLN A 104 9.73 -2.00 -1.73
CA GLN A 104 9.34 -0.59 -1.88
C GLN A 104 10.47 0.27 -2.47
N LYS A 105 11.44 -0.36 -3.11
CA LYS A 105 12.56 0.26 -3.80
C LYS A 105 12.45 0.01 -5.30
N VAL A 106 12.86 1.00 -6.07
CA VAL A 106 12.86 0.95 -7.54
C VAL A 106 14.04 1.77 -8.10
N ASN A 107 14.27 1.65 -9.40
CA ASN A 107 15.17 2.50 -10.16
C ASN A 107 14.35 3.40 -11.10
N LEU A 108 14.66 4.70 -11.15
CA LEU A 108 13.91 5.69 -11.92
C LEU A 108 13.86 5.38 -13.42
N ASP A 109 14.95 4.87 -13.97
CA ASP A 109 15.08 4.50 -15.38
C ASP A 109 14.18 3.34 -15.82
N LYS A 110 13.58 2.63 -14.85
CA LYS A 110 12.65 1.53 -15.09
C LYS A 110 11.18 1.92 -14.84
N LEU A 111 10.93 3.17 -14.49
CA LEU A 111 9.58 3.72 -14.31
C LEU A 111 9.12 4.44 -15.58
N GLY A 112 7.92 4.98 -15.58
CA GLY A 112 7.29 5.66 -16.70
C GLY A 112 6.08 4.88 -17.23
N THR A 113 5.44 5.43 -18.25
CA THR A 113 4.23 4.84 -18.86
C THR A 113 4.46 3.49 -19.53
N GLU A 114 5.69 3.16 -19.86
CA GLU A 114 6.09 1.89 -20.51
C GLU A 114 6.77 0.92 -19.53
N ALA A 115 6.67 1.19 -18.21
CA ALA A 115 7.26 0.33 -17.18
C ALA A 115 6.68 -1.07 -17.24
N GLU A 116 7.53 -2.09 -17.02
CA GLU A 116 7.08 -3.47 -16.97
C GLU A 116 6.18 -3.71 -15.76
N LEU A 117 4.97 -4.24 -15.97
CA LEU A 117 3.98 -4.49 -14.91
C LEU A 117 4.53 -5.36 -13.78
N ASN A 118 5.34 -6.38 -14.14
CA ASN A 118 5.99 -7.23 -13.14
C ASN A 118 6.98 -6.45 -12.26
N TYR A 119 7.71 -5.49 -12.84
CA TYR A 119 8.63 -4.62 -12.10
C TYR A 119 7.85 -3.69 -11.14
N LEU A 120 6.78 -3.09 -11.62
CA LEU A 120 5.91 -2.25 -10.78
C LEU A 120 5.33 -3.05 -9.61
N GLN A 121 4.92 -4.29 -9.86
CA GLN A 121 4.28 -5.16 -8.88
C GLN A 121 5.23 -5.65 -7.78
N HIS A 122 6.47 -5.91 -8.10
CA HIS A 122 7.43 -6.51 -7.18
C HIS A 122 8.49 -5.52 -6.63
N GLY A 123 8.72 -4.40 -7.31
CA GLY A 123 9.84 -3.51 -7.00
C GLY A 123 11.19 -4.19 -7.25
N ASP A 124 12.25 -3.66 -6.60
CA ASP A 124 13.63 -4.08 -6.87
C ASP A 124 14.45 -4.04 -5.56
N PRO A 125 15.00 -5.15 -5.06
CA PRO A 125 15.86 -5.13 -3.87
C PRO A 125 17.12 -4.28 -4.06
N SER A 126 17.55 -4.08 -5.30
CA SER A 126 18.70 -3.21 -5.66
C SER A 126 18.29 -1.78 -6.00
N GLY A 127 16.99 -1.44 -5.91
CA GLY A 127 16.48 -0.12 -6.22
C GLY A 127 17.14 0.99 -5.40
N THR A 128 17.32 2.15 -6.02
CA THR A 128 18.04 3.29 -5.44
C THR A 128 17.13 4.35 -4.84
N ILE A 129 15.84 4.34 -5.18
CA ILE A 129 14.83 5.23 -4.60
C ILE A 129 13.75 4.43 -3.89
N PHE A 130 13.14 5.04 -2.87
CA PHE A 130 11.99 4.50 -2.17
C PHE A 130 10.72 5.04 -2.84
N SER A 131 9.86 4.15 -3.34
CA SER A 131 8.57 4.47 -3.93
C SER A 131 7.58 3.39 -3.54
N ILE A 132 6.60 3.76 -2.73
CA ILE A 132 5.61 2.83 -2.20
C ILE A 132 4.71 2.36 -3.35
N GLY A 133 4.56 1.04 -3.50
CA GLY A 133 3.55 0.51 -4.41
C GLY A 133 2.16 0.70 -3.82
N GLU A 134 1.24 1.34 -4.54
CA GLU A 134 -0.16 1.45 -4.14
C GLU A 134 -1.01 0.48 -4.94
N ALA A 135 -1.82 -0.30 -4.22
CA ALA A 135 -2.79 -1.20 -4.82
C ALA A 135 -4.12 -0.48 -4.96
N ASP A 136 -4.67 -0.46 -6.17
CA ASP A 136 -5.96 0.12 -6.48
C ASP A 136 -6.94 -0.93 -6.97
N VAL A 137 -8.20 -0.78 -6.61
CA VAL A 137 -9.29 -1.66 -7.03
C VAL A 137 -10.63 -0.99 -6.79
N SER A 138 -11.62 -1.27 -7.63
CA SER A 138 -12.99 -0.83 -7.36
C SER A 138 -13.76 -1.88 -6.55
N ILE A 139 -14.63 -1.41 -5.65
CA ILE A 139 -15.56 -2.28 -4.91
C ILE A 139 -16.56 -2.97 -5.85
N ARG A 140 -16.85 -2.37 -7.01
CA ARG A 140 -17.76 -2.89 -8.04
C ARG A 140 -16.98 -3.31 -9.30
N PRO A 141 -17.59 -4.05 -10.23
CA PRO A 141 -17.01 -4.24 -11.56
C PRO A 141 -16.83 -2.90 -12.29
N GLY A 142 -15.58 -2.60 -12.68
CA GLY A 142 -15.21 -1.30 -13.28
C GLY A 142 -15.17 -0.14 -12.28
N TRP A 143 -14.84 1.07 -12.78
CA TRP A 143 -14.57 2.26 -11.96
C TRP A 143 -15.79 3.15 -11.71
N PHE A 144 -16.87 2.94 -12.45
CA PHE A 144 -18.07 3.76 -12.39
C PHE A 144 -19.27 2.98 -11.86
N TYR A 145 -20.26 3.70 -11.34
CA TYR A 145 -21.50 3.12 -10.82
C TYR A 145 -22.40 2.60 -11.95
N HIS A 146 -22.90 1.38 -11.78
CA HIS A 146 -23.98 0.79 -12.56
C HIS A 146 -25.00 0.16 -11.61
N GLU A 147 -26.28 0.44 -11.84
CA GLU A 147 -27.37 0.02 -10.95
C GLU A 147 -27.53 -1.51 -10.88
N ASP A 148 -27.23 -2.20 -11.98
CA ASP A 148 -27.29 -3.66 -12.13
C ASP A 148 -26.06 -4.43 -11.60
N GLN A 149 -25.09 -3.73 -11.00
CA GLN A 149 -23.90 -4.32 -10.43
C GLN A 149 -23.98 -4.34 -8.90
N ASP A 150 -23.42 -5.38 -8.31
CA ASP A 150 -23.24 -5.52 -6.86
C ASP A 150 -21.78 -5.28 -6.45
N PRO A 151 -21.54 -4.87 -5.20
CA PRO A 151 -20.18 -4.80 -4.66
C PRO A 151 -19.57 -6.21 -4.51
N LYS A 152 -18.26 -6.26 -4.48
CA LYS A 152 -17.49 -7.46 -4.12
C LYS A 152 -17.98 -8.05 -2.80
N SER A 153 -17.89 -9.35 -2.65
CA SER A 153 -18.21 -10.04 -1.40
C SER A 153 -17.24 -9.62 -0.27
N LEU A 154 -17.63 -9.89 0.97
CA LEU A 154 -16.73 -9.67 2.12
C LEU A 154 -15.44 -10.49 1.97
N GLU A 155 -15.55 -11.75 1.52
CA GLU A 155 -14.41 -12.64 1.29
C GLU A 155 -13.43 -12.05 0.27
N GLU A 156 -13.94 -11.52 -0.86
CA GLU A 156 -13.10 -10.87 -1.87
C GLU A 156 -12.38 -9.64 -1.30
N LEU A 157 -13.07 -8.79 -0.51
CA LEU A 157 -12.42 -7.63 0.12
C LEU A 157 -11.39 -8.03 1.17
N VAL A 158 -11.63 -9.09 1.91
CA VAL A 158 -10.66 -9.67 2.86
C VAL A 158 -9.43 -10.19 2.11
N GLU A 159 -9.61 -10.94 1.02
CA GLU A 159 -8.48 -11.41 0.19
C GLU A 159 -7.68 -10.22 -0.39
N ILE A 160 -8.34 -9.20 -0.91
CA ILE A 160 -7.70 -7.97 -1.37
C ILE A 160 -6.89 -7.33 -0.23
N TYR A 161 -7.45 -7.25 0.97
CA TYR A 161 -6.77 -6.68 2.14
C TYR A 161 -5.49 -7.43 2.50
N PHE A 162 -5.53 -8.76 2.53
CA PHE A 162 -4.34 -9.58 2.80
C PHE A 162 -3.29 -9.49 1.68
N HIS A 163 -3.73 -9.27 0.44
CA HIS A 163 -2.83 -9.16 -0.71
C HIS A 163 -2.36 -7.74 -1.02
N SER A 164 -2.88 -6.73 -0.35
CA SER A 164 -2.45 -5.32 -0.45
C SER A 164 -1.85 -4.84 0.87
N VAL A 165 -2.67 -4.40 1.82
CA VAL A 165 -2.24 -3.91 3.13
C VAL A 165 -1.47 -4.99 3.89
N GLY A 166 -1.90 -6.24 3.79
CA GLY A 166 -1.19 -7.39 4.36
C GLY A 166 0.16 -7.70 3.70
N ARG A 167 0.52 -7.01 2.62
CA ARG A 167 1.86 -7.06 1.97
C ARG A 167 2.59 -5.73 2.03
N GLY A 168 2.11 -4.78 2.86
CA GLY A 168 2.77 -3.51 3.12
C GLY A 168 2.53 -2.42 2.09
N THR A 169 1.42 -2.50 1.30
CA THR A 169 0.99 -1.42 0.40
C THR A 169 -0.23 -0.70 0.96
N PRO A 170 -0.43 0.59 0.68
CA PRO A 170 -1.75 1.20 0.80
C PRO A 170 -2.73 0.56 -0.18
N LEU A 171 -4.00 0.56 0.19
CA LEU A 171 -5.11 0.14 -0.67
C LEU A 171 -6.01 1.32 -0.98
N LEU A 172 -6.07 1.71 -2.25
CA LEU A 172 -7.05 2.64 -2.78
C LEU A 172 -8.29 1.83 -3.22
N LEU A 173 -9.33 1.82 -2.39
CA LEU A 173 -10.60 1.16 -2.70
C LEU A 173 -11.57 2.20 -3.29
N ASN A 174 -11.81 2.12 -4.59
CA ASN A 174 -12.78 2.99 -5.26
C ASN A 174 -14.22 2.57 -4.91
N ILE A 175 -15.02 3.54 -4.50
CA ILE A 175 -16.44 3.39 -4.24
C ILE A 175 -17.18 4.39 -5.12
N PRO A 176 -17.70 3.95 -6.28
CA PRO A 176 -18.28 4.86 -7.26
C PRO A 176 -19.58 5.46 -6.73
N PRO A 177 -19.77 6.80 -6.76
CA PRO A 177 -21.00 7.42 -6.36
C PRO A 177 -22.13 7.09 -7.37
N ASN A 178 -23.34 6.89 -6.85
CA ASN A 178 -24.53 6.71 -7.65
C ASN A 178 -24.97 8.02 -8.35
N GLN A 179 -26.06 8.00 -9.12
CA GLN A 179 -26.55 9.16 -9.87
C GLN A 179 -26.94 10.36 -8.97
N ALA A 180 -27.20 10.14 -7.68
CA ALA A 180 -27.45 11.20 -6.71
C ALA A 180 -26.17 11.79 -6.09
N GLY A 181 -24.99 11.29 -6.47
CA GLY A 181 -23.69 11.69 -5.90
C GLY A 181 -23.44 11.11 -4.52
N LEU A 182 -24.14 10.04 -4.13
CA LEU A 182 -24.01 9.37 -2.84
C LEU A 182 -23.49 7.94 -3.02
N PHE A 183 -22.92 7.36 -1.99
CA PHE A 183 -22.62 5.94 -1.97
C PHE A 183 -23.92 5.11 -1.99
N ASP A 184 -23.93 4.03 -2.75
CA ASP A 184 -25.05 3.10 -2.76
C ASP A 184 -25.19 2.37 -1.42
N ALA A 185 -26.43 2.04 -1.04
CA ALA A 185 -26.70 1.38 0.23
C ALA A 185 -26.00 0.02 0.35
N LYS A 186 -25.88 -0.74 -0.73
CA LYS A 186 -25.18 -2.04 -0.76
C LYS A 186 -23.66 -1.87 -0.53
N ASP A 187 -23.07 -0.80 -1.08
CA ASP A 187 -21.65 -0.49 -0.89
C ASP A 187 -21.38 -0.10 0.58
N ILE A 188 -22.27 0.72 1.16
CA ILE A 188 -22.18 1.12 2.57
C ILE A 188 -22.27 -0.11 3.48
N GLU A 189 -23.23 -1.02 3.25
CA GLU A 189 -23.37 -2.24 4.01
C GLU A 189 -22.09 -3.10 3.94
N ARG A 190 -21.57 -3.31 2.72
CA ARG A 190 -20.33 -4.05 2.49
C ARG A 190 -19.11 -3.44 3.19
N LEU A 191 -19.00 -2.12 3.19
CA LEU A 191 -17.95 -1.41 3.90
C LEU A 191 -18.04 -1.58 5.42
N TYR A 192 -19.25 -1.59 5.98
CA TYR A 192 -19.46 -1.87 7.41
C TYR A 192 -19.08 -3.30 7.78
N GLU A 193 -19.44 -4.29 6.96
CA GLU A 193 -19.04 -5.68 7.17
C GLU A 193 -17.51 -5.83 7.14
N PHE A 194 -16.86 -5.20 6.16
CA PHE A 194 -15.41 -5.21 6.05
C PHE A 194 -14.71 -4.48 7.21
N ALA A 195 -15.25 -3.35 7.64
CA ALA A 195 -14.74 -2.63 8.81
C ALA A 195 -14.88 -3.46 10.09
N THR A 196 -16.00 -4.18 10.25
CA THR A 196 -16.24 -5.08 11.39
C THR A 196 -15.22 -6.22 11.39
N TYR A 197 -15.01 -6.88 10.25
CA TYR A 197 -13.98 -7.92 10.12
C TYR A 197 -12.59 -7.41 10.54
N ARG A 198 -12.18 -6.24 10.03
CA ARG A 198 -10.89 -5.64 10.39
C ARG A 198 -10.79 -5.32 11.89
N ASN A 199 -11.85 -4.79 12.48
CA ASN A 199 -11.86 -4.47 13.91
C ASN A 199 -11.73 -5.73 14.77
N GLU A 200 -12.36 -6.84 14.39
CA GLU A 200 -12.19 -8.12 15.09
C GLU A 200 -10.77 -8.69 14.89
N LEU A 201 -10.20 -8.58 13.67
CA LEU A 201 -8.83 -9.02 13.40
C LEU A 201 -7.78 -8.34 14.29
N TYR A 202 -7.97 -7.05 14.61
CA TYR A 202 -7.04 -6.25 15.41
C TYR A 202 -7.54 -5.99 16.85
N LYS A 203 -8.50 -6.76 17.33
CA LYS A 203 -9.11 -6.54 18.64
C LYS A 203 -8.16 -6.76 19.79
N GLU A 204 -7.28 -7.72 19.66
CA GLU A 204 -6.32 -8.11 20.69
C GLU A 204 -4.99 -8.49 20.03
N ASP A 205 -3.89 -7.92 20.53
CA ASP A 205 -2.55 -8.36 20.20
C ASP A 205 -2.11 -9.43 21.19
N LEU A 206 -2.18 -10.69 20.77
CA LEU A 206 -1.85 -11.84 21.61
C LEU A 206 -0.34 -11.96 21.91
N ALA A 207 0.50 -11.28 21.11
CA ALA A 207 1.95 -11.27 21.29
C ALA A 207 2.42 -10.13 22.20
N LEU A 208 1.54 -9.19 22.59
CA LEU A 208 1.93 -8.04 23.41
C LEU A 208 2.51 -8.48 24.76
N GLY A 209 3.78 -8.12 24.99
CA GLY A 209 4.51 -8.47 26.22
C GLY A 209 4.99 -9.92 26.30
N ALA A 210 4.83 -10.70 25.23
CA ALA A 210 5.38 -12.06 25.17
C ALA A 210 6.91 -12.05 25.26
N GLU A 211 7.50 -13.09 25.84
CA GLU A 211 8.93 -13.24 25.93
C GLU A 211 9.50 -13.68 24.57
N VAL A 212 10.53 -12.99 24.09
CA VAL A 212 11.20 -13.33 22.85
C VAL A 212 12.68 -13.61 23.09
N SER A 213 13.14 -14.75 22.63
CA SER A 213 14.53 -15.19 22.69
C SER A 213 15.16 -15.26 21.28
N GLY A 214 16.46 -15.00 21.23
CA GLY A 214 17.25 -15.04 20.00
C GLY A 214 18.42 -14.07 20.02
N PRO A 215 19.20 -14.01 18.96
CA PRO A 215 20.32 -13.08 18.87
C PRO A 215 19.83 -11.63 18.71
N ALA A 216 20.50 -10.71 19.39
CA ALA A 216 20.24 -9.27 19.30
C ALA A 216 21.56 -8.51 19.16
N LEU A 217 21.57 -7.43 18.37
CA LEU A 217 22.74 -6.61 18.12
C LEU A 217 23.25 -5.90 19.38
N SER A 218 22.31 -5.37 20.18
CA SER A 218 22.60 -4.67 21.45
C SER A 218 21.34 -4.56 22.32
N ALA A 219 21.48 -3.96 23.50
CA ALA A 219 20.34 -3.68 24.37
C ALA A 219 19.30 -2.74 23.76
N ASP A 220 19.73 -1.83 22.87
CA ASP A 220 18.85 -0.90 22.16
C ASP A 220 18.06 -1.56 21.01
N PHE A 221 18.47 -2.75 20.59
CA PHE A 221 17.81 -3.57 19.57
C PHE A 221 17.46 -4.96 20.11
N ALA A 222 17.04 -5.04 21.38
CA ALA A 222 16.78 -6.29 22.07
C ALA A 222 15.53 -6.99 21.56
N CYS A 223 15.45 -8.32 21.72
CA CYS A 223 14.32 -9.15 21.31
C CYS A 223 12.97 -8.71 21.92
N ARG A 224 12.97 -8.17 23.15
CA ARG A 224 11.74 -7.65 23.79
C ARG A 224 11.04 -6.53 22.99
N HIS A 225 11.75 -5.84 22.08
CA HIS A 225 11.15 -4.79 21.23
C HIS A 225 10.23 -5.35 20.15
N LEU A 226 10.24 -6.65 19.91
CA LEU A 226 9.32 -7.28 18.96
C LEU A 226 7.88 -7.36 19.48
N THR A 227 7.71 -7.27 20.83
CA THR A 227 6.41 -7.51 21.50
C THR A 227 6.05 -6.41 22.50
N ASP A 228 6.80 -5.30 22.56
CA ASP A 228 6.57 -4.20 23.52
C ASP A 228 5.43 -3.23 23.12
N GLY A 229 4.86 -3.38 21.91
CA GLY A 229 3.79 -2.54 21.40
C GLY A 229 4.20 -1.13 21.00
N LEU A 230 5.50 -0.82 20.92
CA LEU A 230 6.01 0.52 20.63
C LEU A 230 6.53 0.60 19.18
N GLU A 231 5.98 1.51 18.39
CA GLU A 231 6.47 1.78 17.01
C GLU A 231 7.84 2.50 16.97
N THR A 232 8.36 2.91 18.12
CA THR A 232 9.63 3.62 18.24
C THR A 232 10.81 2.74 18.58
N SER A 233 10.56 1.51 19.00
CA SER A 233 11.54 0.48 19.29
C SER A 233 11.63 -0.52 18.13
N SER A 234 12.79 -1.15 17.98
CA SER A 234 12.98 -2.20 16.97
C SER A 234 14.01 -3.22 17.43
N TRP A 235 13.91 -4.43 16.90
CA TRP A 235 14.91 -5.46 17.03
C TRP A 235 15.83 -5.45 15.80
N ALA A 236 17.12 -5.72 16.05
CA ALA A 236 18.08 -5.98 14.99
C ALA A 236 19.11 -7.02 15.45
N SER A 237 19.72 -7.71 14.49
CA SER A 237 20.82 -8.66 14.75
C SER A 237 21.84 -8.62 13.61
N ASP A 238 23.09 -8.90 13.94
CA ASP A 238 24.21 -9.13 13.02
C ASP A 238 24.65 -10.59 12.95
N ALA A 239 23.83 -11.51 13.51
CA ALA A 239 24.09 -12.93 13.46
C ALA A 239 24.01 -13.48 12.02
N ASP A 240 24.67 -14.61 11.80
CA ASP A 240 24.65 -15.33 10.52
C ASP A 240 23.22 -15.80 10.18
N LEU A 241 22.90 -15.78 8.89
CA LEU A 241 21.62 -16.23 8.37
C LEU A 241 21.55 -17.75 8.22
N PRO A 242 20.41 -18.41 8.44
CA PRO A 242 19.13 -17.79 8.87
C PRO A 242 19.11 -17.47 10.36
N ILE A 243 18.47 -16.36 10.74
CA ILE A 243 18.28 -16.02 12.15
C ILE A 243 16.99 -16.67 12.65
N GLN A 244 17.05 -17.31 13.79
CA GLN A 244 15.90 -17.89 14.48
C GLN A 244 15.56 -17.02 15.70
N LEU A 245 14.27 -16.74 15.84
CA LEU A 245 13.65 -16.14 17.02
C LEU A 245 12.58 -17.09 17.55
N GLU A 246 12.48 -17.18 18.86
CA GLU A 246 11.43 -17.95 19.54
C GLU A 246 10.64 -17.00 20.43
N LEU A 247 9.31 -17.08 20.33
CA LEU A 247 8.36 -16.24 21.03
C LEU A 247 7.48 -17.14 21.89
N ASP A 248 7.43 -16.88 23.21
CA ASP A 248 6.60 -17.59 24.17
C ASP A 248 5.41 -16.70 24.56
N LEU A 249 4.20 -17.13 24.19
CA LEU A 249 2.94 -16.45 24.53
C LEU A 249 2.55 -16.60 26.00
N GLY A 250 3.32 -17.38 26.80
CA GLY A 250 3.11 -17.61 28.24
C GLY A 250 1.96 -18.56 28.58
N SER A 251 1.03 -18.72 27.67
CA SER A 251 -0.09 -19.69 27.77
C SER A 251 -0.67 -19.95 26.38
N PRO A 252 -1.32 -21.09 26.16
CA PRO A 252 -1.95 -21.38 24.87
C PRO A 252 -2.91 -20.29 24.41
N LYS A 253 -2.77 -19.85 23.17
CA LYS A 253 -3.61 -18.88 22.49
C LYS A 253 -4.12 -19.43 21.17
N THR A 254 -5.32 -19.04 20.80
CA THR A 254 -5.94 -19.44 19.53
C THR A 254 -5.82 -18.31 18.53
N PHE A 255 -5.20 -18.57 17.37
CA PHE A 255 -5.01 -17.59 16.29
C PHE A 255 -4.84 -18.26 14.93
N ASP A 256 -5.05 -17.49 13.88
CA ASP A 256 -4.85 -17.89 12.47
C ASP A 256 -4.09 -16.83 11.66
N VAL A 257 -3.75 -15.69 12.28
CA VAL A 257 -3.03 -14.60 11.62
C VAL A 257 -1.84 -14.14 12.46
N ILE A 258 -0.71 -13.95 11.81
CA ILE A 258 0.49 -13.34 12.39
C ILE A 258 0.82 -12.08 11.60
N GLU A 259 1.08 -10.98 12.30
CA GLU A 259 1.56 -9.73 11.71
C GLU A 259 3.06 -9.56 11.99
N LEU A 260 3.83 -9.29 10.94
CA LEU A 260 5.24 -8.92 11.01
C LEU A 260 5.42 -7.50 10.47
N ARG A 261 6.36 -6.74 11.05
CA ARG A 261 6.72 -5.38 10.59
C ARG A 261 8.22 -5.20 10.59
N GLU A 262 8.76 -4.45 9.60
CA GLU A 262 10.14 -3.97 9.58
C GLU A 262 10.21 -2.48 9.96
N ASP A 263 11.25 -2.10 10.66
CA ASP A 263 11.62 -0.68 10.82
C ASP A 263 12.25 -0.16 9.52
N LEU A 264 11.42 0.44 8.67
CA LEU A 264 11.82 0.95 7.35
C LEU A 264 12.79 2.14 7.42
N LYS A 265 13.01 2.75 8.60
CA LYS A 265 14.07 3.76 8.78
C LYS A 265 15.46 3.20 8.51
N LEU A 266 15.63 1.89 8.72
CA LEU A 266 16.84 1.15 8.43
C LEU A 266 16.86 0.50 7.05
N GLY A 267 15.83 0.73 6.24
CA GLY A 267 15.59 0.10 4.94
C GLY A 267 14.88 -1.25 5.03
N GLN A 268 14.28 -1.67 3.93
CA GLN A 268 13.67 -2.99 3.81
C GLN A 268 14.75 -4.05 3.60
N ARG A 269 14.83 -5.07 4.47
CA ARG A 269 15.96 -6.02 4.56
C ARG A 269 15.52 -7.47 4.56
N ILE A 270 14.34 -7.81 5.09
CA ILE A 270 13.87 -9.19 5.20
C ILE A 270 13.44 -9.67 3.82
N ALA A 271 14.19 -10.62 3.26
CA ALA A 271 13.91 -11.18 1.94
C ALA A 271 12.96 -12.38 1.98
N ALA A 272 12.99 -13.15 3.07
CA ALA A 272 12.12 -14.31 3.27
C ALA A 272 12.01 -14.63 4.77
N PHE A 273 10.92 -15.27 5.16
CA PHE A 273 10.68 -15.74 6.50
C PHE A 273 9.88 -17.05 6.49
N HIS A 274 10.02 -17.80 7.58
CA HIS A 274 9.27 -19.03 7.85
C HIS A 274 8.80 -19.01 9.28
N VAL A 275 7.53 -19.31 9.52
CA VAL A 275 6.92 -19.34 10.84
C VAL A 275 6.47 -20.77 11.14
N GLN A 276 6.87 -21.25 12.31
CA GLN A 276 6.42 -22.50 12.91
C GLN A 276 5.72 -22.19 14.23
N VAL A 277 4.79 -23.01 14.64
CA VAL A 277 4.09 -22.95 15.92
C VAL A 277 4.21 -24.29 16.64
N GLU A 278 4.34 -24.24 17.95
CA GLU A 278 4.34 -25.45 18.78
C GLU A 278 2.93 -25.80 19.23
N VAL A 279 2.45 -26.94 18.78
CA VAL A 279 1.13 -27.49 19.15
C VAL A 279 1.35 -28.85 19.80
N ASP A 280 0.91 -29.01 21.04
CA ASP A 280 1.08 -30.23 21.81
C ASP A 280 2.54 -30.76 21.89
N GLY A 281 3.52 -29.83 21.98
CA GLY A 281 4.94 -30.14 22.03
C GLY A 281 5.57 -30.53 20.69
N VAL A 282 4.89 -30.26 19.57
CA VAL A 282 5.38 -30.53 18.20
C VAL A 282 5.36 -29.28 17.37
N TRP A 283 6.53 -28.92 16.83
CA TRP A 283 6.66 -27.80 15.88
C TRP A 283 6.02 -28.14 14.54
N GLN A 284 5.11 -27.30 14.10
CA GLN A 284 4.37 -27.43 12.84
C GLN A 284 4.53 -26.15 12.02
N GLU A 285 4.54 -26.29 10.69
CA GLU A 285 4.54 -25.12 9.81
C GLU A 285 3.24 -24.35 9.95
N PHE A 286 3.33 -23.06 10.32
CA PHE A 286 2.20 -22.13 10.26
C PHE A 286 2.14 -21.47 8.89
N GLY A 287 3.30 -21.06 8.36
CA GLY A 287 3.39 -20.50 7.03
C GLY A 287 4.76 -19.89 6.73
N ARG A 288 4.92 -19.44 5.50
CA ARG A 288 6.13 -18.79 5.01
C ARG A 288 5.77 -17.67 4.05
N GLY A 289 6.71 -16.77 3.83
CA GLY A 289 6.55 -15.69 2.86
C GLY A 289 7.89 -15.07 2.48
N PHE A 290 7.80 -14.18 1.55
CA PHE A 290 8.91 -13.31 1.18
C PHE A 290 8.71 -11.96 1.88
N THR A 291 9.60 -11.03 1.75
CA THR A 291 9.59 -9.66 2.24
C THR A 291 8.55 -9.34 3.35
N VAL A 292 8.95 -8.55 4.32
CA VAL A 292 8.04 -8.07 5.38
C VAL A 292 7.59 -6.64 5.09
N GLY A 293 8.52 -5.69 5.03
CA GLY A 293 8.20 -4.28 4.79
C GLY A 293 7.42 -3.64 5.94
N GLN A 294 6.63 -2.62 5.61
CA GLN A 294 5.81 -1.88 6.58
C GLN A 294 4.86 -2.81 7.37
N LYS A 295 4.32 -3.81 6.71
CA LYS A 295 3.39 -4.78 7.27
C LYS A 295 3.40 -6.06 6.44
N ARG A 296 3.38 -7.19 7.10
CA ARG A 296 3.13 -8.50 6.50
C ARG A 296 2.12 -9.25 7.36
N LEU A 297 0.96 -9.55 6.79
CA LEU A 297 -0.02 -10.47 7.39
C LEU A 297 0.20 -11.86 6.80
N LEU A 298 0.44 -12.81 7.66
CA LEU A 298 0.53 -14.23 7.32
C LEU A 298 -0.70 -14.94 7.87
N ARG A 299 -1.56 -15.44 7.00
CA ARG A 299 -2.68 -16.30 7.39
C ARG A 299 -2.23 -17.76 7.33
N GLY A 300 -2.44 -18.47 8.41
CA GLY A 300 -2.18 -19.89 8.57
C GLY A 300 -3.43 -20.68 8.94
N PRO A 301 -3.26 -21.93 9.33
CA PRO A 301 -4.35 -22.70 9.94
C PRO A 301 -4.74 -22.09 11.28
N LEU A 302 -6.02 -22.24 11.68
CA LEU A 302 -6.42 -21.93 13.05
C LEU A 302 -5.74 -22.91 13.99
N VAL A 303 -4.94 -22.40 14.90
CA VAL A 303 -4.15 -23.21 15.86
C VAL A 303 -4.37 -22.70 17.28
N GLU A 304 -4.20 -23.62 18.26
CA GLU A 304 -3.97 -23.27 19.65
C GLU A 304 -2.50 -23.58 19.95
N ALA A 305 -1.70 -22.55 20.21
CA ALA A 305 -0.25 -22.66 20.41
C ALA A 305 0.22 -21.74 21.55
N GLN A 306 1.36 -22.08 22.14
CA GLN A 306 2.00 -21.29 23.20
C GLN A 306 3.22 -20.53 22.71
#